data_c93f6e5517a32f098d01beaf28da8956
#
_entry.id   c93f6e5517a32f098d01beaf28da8956
#
_cell.length_a   1.000
_cell.length_b   1.000
_cell.length_c   1.000
_cell.angle_alpha   90.00
_cell.angle_beta   90.00
_cell.angle_gamma   90.00
#
_symmetry.space_group_name_H-M   'P 1'
#
loop_
_entity.id
_entity.type
_entity.pdbx_description
1 polymer ?
#
loop_
_entity_poly.entity_id
_entity_poly.type
_entity_poly.pdbx_seq_one_letter_code
_entity_poly.pdbx_strand_id
1 'polypeptide(L)'
;MIEIQGITKSFGELQVLKGIDLIIYKGEVVSVVGPSGAGKTTLLQIMGTLDKADSGSVVINGVEVGSLKEKELSAFRNKQIGFVFQFHQLLPEFTALENVMIPALIGGMSSEKAMKKAKETLAFLGLAERASHKPAELSGGEKQRVAVARALINDPAVIFADEPSGSLDSKNKEELHQLFFDLRDKLGQTFVIVTHDEGLAQLTDRTIHMVDGRIV
;
A
#
# COMPACT_ATOMS: atom_id res chain seq x y z
N MET A 1 -1.98 -5.36 -13.18
CA MET A 1 -3.00 -4.42 -13.66
C MET A 1 -4.17 -4.43 -12.68
N ILE A 2 -4.72 -3.26 -12.39
CA ILE A 2 -5.92 -3.09 -11.56
C ILE A 2 -6.97 -2.41 -12.43
N GLU A 3 -8.17 -2.94 -12.45
CA GLU A 3 -9.30 -2.37 -13.18
C GLU A 3 -10.46 -2.15 -12.20
N ILE A 4 -11.03 -0.96 -12.23
CA ILE A 4 -12.14 -0.53 -11.38
C ILE A 4 -13.24 -0.05 -12.31
N GLN A 5 -14.45 -0.54 -12.11
CA GLN A 5 -15.59 -0.18 -12.93
C GLN A 5 -16.80 0.17 -12.06
N GLY A 6 -17.30 1.39 -12.21
CA GLY A 6 -18.54 1.88 -11.61
C GLY A 6 -18.59 1.82 -10.09
N ILE A 7 -17.46 1.96 -9.39
CA ILE A 7 -17.42 1.84 -7.92
C ILE A 7 -18.23 2.94 -7.26
N THR A 8 -19.20 2.53 -6.46
CA THR A 8 -19.94 3.41 -5.56
C THR A 8 -19.77 2.99 -4.11
N LYS A 9 -19.86 3.96 -3.20
CA LYS A 9 -19.83 3.72 -1.76
C LYS A 9 -20.58 4.80 -1.02
N SER A 10 -21.43 4.39 -0.08
CA SER A 10 -22.17 5.28 0.81
C SER A 10 -21.97 4.87 2.27
N PHE A 11 -22.03 5.84 3.16
CA PHE A 11 -22.08 5.65 4.61
C PHE A 11 -23.35 6.37 5.13
N GLY A 12 -24.40 5.59 5.41
CA GLY A 12 -25.73 6.13 5.65
C GLY A 12 -26.25 6.89 4.41
N GLU A 13 -26.64 8.13 4.58
CA GLU A 13 -27.14 8.98 3.48
C GLU A 13 -26.01 9.65 2.66
N LEU A 14 -24.76 9.61 3.13
CA LEU A 14 -23.63 10.24 2.46
C LEU A 14 -23.03 9.33 1.40
N GLN A 15 -23.22 9.65 0.13
CA GLN A 15 -22.54 8.97 -0.97
C GLN A 15 -21.12 9.53 -1.14
N VAL A 16 -20.11 8.70 -0.79
CA VAL A 16 -18.69 9.07 -0.80
C VAL A 16 -18.03 8.79 -2.15
N LEU A 17 -18.35 7.67 -2.80
CA LEU A 17 -17.88 7.37 -4.15
C LEU A 17 -19.08 7.29 -5.10
N LYS A 18 -18.95 7.93 -6.28
CA LYS A 18 -20.06 8.22 -7.18
C LYS A 18 -19.83 7.67 -8.59
N GLY A 19 -19.48 6.38 -8.70
CA GLY A 19 -19.21 5.71 -9.96
C GLY A 19 -17.78 5.99 -10.44
N ILE A 20 -16.80 5.35 -9.81
CA ILE A 20 -15.38 5.48 -10.16
C ILE A 20 -15.01 4.42 -11.18
N ASP A 21 -14.42 4.86 -12.29
CA ASP A 21 -13.77 4.02 -13.29
C ASP A 21 -12.29 4.36 -13.34
N LEU A 22 -11.42 3.35 -13.26
CA LEU A 22 -9.97 3.57 -13.24
C LEU A 22 -9.23 2.31 -13.66
N ILE A 23 -8.18 2.48 -14.46
CA ILE A 23 -7.22 1.42 -14.80
C ILE A 23 -5.83 1.85 -14.32
N ILE A 24 -5.11 0.93 -13.64
CA ILE A 24 -3.73 1.13 -13.21
C ILE A 24 -2.90 0.00 -13.81
N TYR A 25 -1.84 0.37 -14.50
CA TYR A 25 -0.98 -0.59 -15.19
C TYR A 25 0.08 -1.18 -14.26
N LYS A 26 0.59 -2.35 -14.63
CA LYS A 26 1.68 -3.00 -13.88
C LYS A 26 2.96 -2.16 -13.97
N GLY A 27 3.64 -1.98 -12.85
CA GLY A 27 4.88 -1.19 -12.76
C GLY A 27 4.65 0.32 -12.80
N GLU A 28 3.40 0.77 -12.64
CA GLU A 28 3.04 2.20 -12.59
C GLU A 28 3.05 2.70 -11.14
N VAL A 29 3.58 3.89 -10.92
CA VAL A 29 3.42 4.64 -9.67
C VAL A 29 2.35 5.71 -9.89
N VAL A 30 1.19 5.52 -9.28
CA VAL A 30 0.04 6.42 -9.42
C VAL A 30 -0.21 7.16 -8.11
N SER A 31 -0.36 8.48 -8.18
CA SER A 31 -0.85 9.28 -7.07
C SER A 31 -2.35 9.57 -7.19
N VAL A 32 -3.05 9.55 -6.06
CA VAL A 32 -4.45 9.96 -5.95
C VAL A 32 -4.50 11.18 -5.04
N VAL A 33 -4.86 12.32 -5.60
CA VAL A 33 -4.88 13.62 -4.93
C VAL A 33 -6.28 14.23 -4.92
N GLY A 34 -6.50 15.20 -4.05
CA GLY A 34 -7.76 15.92 -3.93
C GLY A 34 -8.01 16.42 -2.51
N PRO A 35 -9.04 17.25 -2.30
CA PRO A 35 -9.35 17.81 -0.99
C PRO A 35 -9.68 16.71 0.05
N SER A 36 -9.62 17.10 1.33
CA SER A 36 -10.10 16.22 2.41
C SER A 36 -11.58 15.89 2.19
N GLY A 37 -11.97 14.65 2.43
CA GLY A 37 -13.33 14.19 2.19
C GLY A 37 -13.67 13.83 0.73
N ALA A 38 -12.76 13.96 -0.23
CA ALA A 38 -13.00 13.60 -1.64
C ALA A 38 -13.21 12.10 -1.88
N GLY A 39 -12.98 11.23 -0.88
CA GLY A 39 -13.17 9.78 -1.00
C GLY A 39 -11.89 8.98 -1.29
N LYS A 40 -10.70 9.61 -1.29
CA LYS A 40 -9.41 8.98 -1.63
C LYS A 40 -9.09 7.74 -0.80
N THR A 41 -9.11 7.86 0.52
CA THR A 41 -8.87 6.73 1.44
C THR A 41 -9.92 5.64 1.27
N THR A 42 -11.20 6.00 1.08
CA THR A 42 -12.27 5.04 0.81
C THR A 42 -12.03 4.26 -0.48
N LEU A 43 -11.63 4.94 -1.55
CA LEU A 43 -11.26 4.30 -2.81
C LEU A 43 -10.09 3.34 -2.62
N LEU A 44 -9.04 3.79 -1.93
CA LEU A 44 -7.86 2.95 -1.64
C LEU A 44 -8.23 1.72 -0.80
N GLN A 45 -9.10 1.86 0.21
CA GLN A 45 -9.56 0.75 1.04
C GLN A 45 -10.36 -0.28 0.23
N ILE A 46 -11.21 0.17 -0.70
CA ILE A 46 -11.98 -0.73 -1.57
C ILE A 46 -11.05 -1.45 -2.55
N MET A 47 -10.13 -0.73 -3.22
CA MET A 47 -9.10 -1.35 -4.08
C MET A 47 -8.26 -2.36 -3.30
N GLY A 48 -7.88 -2.01 -2.08
CA GLY A 48 -7.11 -2.85 -1.16
C GLY A 48 -7.90 -3.97 -0.50
N THR A 49 -9.19 -4.12 -0.81
CA THR A 49 -10.07 -5.14 -0.23
C THR A 49 -10.24 -5.05 1.30
N LEU A 50 -9.98 -3.87 1.88
CA LEU A 50 -10.22 -3.58 3.30
C LEU A 50 -11.66 -3.17 3.57
N ASP A 51 -12.35 -2.61 2.57
CA ASP A 51 -13.78 -2.32 2.59
C ASP A 51 -14.43 -2.84 1.30
N LYS A 52 -15.76 -2.94 1.29
CA LYS A 52 -16.55 -3.40 0.15
C LYS A 52 -17.23 -2.21 -0.52
N ALA A 53 -17.24 -2.20 -1.84
CA ALA A 53 -18.08 -1.29 -2.61
C ALA A 53 -19.56 -1.64 -2.45
N ASP A 54 -20.45 -0.66 -2.61
CA ASP A 54 -21.89 -0.90 -2.69
C ASP A 54 -22.28 -1.42 -4.08
N SER A 55 -21.59 -0.94 -5.12
CA SER A 55 -21.73 -1.43 -6.51
C SER A 55 -20.42 -1.28 -7.27
N GLY A 56 -20.38 -1.88 -8.46
CA GLY A 56 -19.20 -1.90 -9.32
C GLY A 56 -18.30 -3.11 -9.06
N SER A 57 -17.15 -3.15 -9.73
CA SER A 57 -16.21 -4.26 -9.63
C SER A 57 -14.77 -3.79 -9.51
N VAL A 58 -13.94 -4.58 -8.83
CA VAL A 58 -12.49 -4.42 -8.75
C VAL A 58 -11.83 -5.70 -9.21
N VAL A 59 -10.97 -5.60 -10.22
CA VAL A 59 -10.19 -6.71 -10.76
C VAL A 59 -8.71 -6.42 -10.53
N ILE A 60 -8.00 -7.35 -9.89
CA ILE A 60 -6.54 -7.25 -9.65
C ILE A 60 -5.88 -8.49 -10.26
N ASN A 61 -4.93 -8.29 -11.16
CA ASN A 61 -4.27 -9.39 -11.89
C ASN A 61 -5.25 -10.38 -12.53
N GLY A 62 -6.34 -9.89 -13.11
CA GLY A 62 -7.36 -10.73 -13.75
C GLY A 62 -8.32 -11.45 -12.79
N VAL A 63 -8.21 -11.20 -11.48
CA VAL A 63 -9.11 -11.77 -10.46
C VAL A 63 -10.08 -10.71 -9.98
N GLU A 64 -11.39 -10.94 -10.15
CA GLU A 64 -12.44 -10.10 -9.60
C GLU A 64 -12.57 -10.37 -8.09
N VAL A 65 -12.09 -9.41 -7.28
CA VAL A 65 -11.98 -9.60 -5.82
C VAL A 65 -13.33 -9.69 -5.12
N GLY A 66 -14.37 -9.05 -5.68
CA GLY A 66 -15.74 -9.09 -5.15
C GLY A 66 -16.41 -10.48 -5.24
N SER A 67 -15.94 -11.33 -6.14
CA SER A 67 -16.44 -12.70 -6.31
C SER A 67 -15.86 -13.72 -5.32
N LEU A 68 -14.78 -13.35 -4.63
CA LEU A 68 -14.05 -14.22 -3.71
C LEU A 68 -14.79 -14.37 -2.38
N LYS A 69 -14.81 -15.60 -1.84
CA LYS A 69 -15.26 -15.87 -0.48
C LYS A 69 -14.23 -15.31 0.53
N GLU A 70 -14.66 -15.06 1.76
CA GLU A 70 -13.84 -14.42 2.81
C GLU A 70 -12.45 -15.05 2.98
N LYS A 71 -12.38 -16.37 3.03
CA LYS A 71 -11.10 -17.10 3.15
C LYS A 71 -10.20 -16.92 1.92
N GLU A 72 -10.79 -16.93 0.74
CA GLU A 72 -10.08 -16.73 -0.54
C GLU A 72 -9.62 -15.29 -0.67
N LEU A 73 -10.47 -14.33 -0.29
CA LEU A 73 -10.16 -12.90 -0.27
C LEU A 73 -9.01 -12.59 0.69
N SER A 74 -9.02 -13.17 1.90
CA SER A 74 -7.93 -13.01 2.87
C SER A 74 -6.61 -13.57 2.35
N ALA A 75 -6.63 -14.74 1.71
CA ALA A 75 -5.45 -15.34 1.09
C ALA A 75 -4.96 -14.52 -0.11
N PHE A 76 -5.88 -14.01 -0.93
CA PHE A 76 -5.58 -13.12 -2.05
C PHE A 76 -4.92 -11.82 -1.56
N ARG A 77 -5.54 -11.15 -0.57
CA ARG A 77 -4.99 -9.92 0.03
C ARG A 77 -3.57 -10.14 0.56
N ASN A 78 -3.35 -11.21 1.30
CA ASN A 78 -2.03 -11.53 1.85
C ASN A 78 -0.95 -11.69 0.76
N LYS A 79 -1.29 -12.28 -0.39
CA LYS A 79 -0.34 -12.57 -1.47
C LYS A 79 -0.19 -11.46 -2.49
N GLN A 80 -1.27 -10.73 -2.80
CA GLN A 80 -1.30 -9.81 -3.95
C GLN A 80 -1.22 -8.35 -3.55
N ILE A 81 -1.44 -8.01 -2.27
CA ILE A 81 -1.60 -6.63 -1.84
C ILE A 81 -0.65 -6.33 -0.68
N GLY A 82 0.14 -5.27 -0.82
CA GLY A 82 0.89 -4.65 0.27
C GLY A 82 0.20 -3.36 0.73
N PHE A 83 0.38 -3.00 2.00
CA PHE A 83 -0.12 -1.75 2.56
C PHE A 83 0.98 -0.99 3.28
N VAL A 84 1.01 0.33 3.07
CA VAL A 84 1.84 1.28 3.78
C VAL A 84 0.94 2.42 4.28
N PHE A 85 0.98 2.70 5.59
CA PHE A 85 0.15 3.73 6.22
C PHE A 85 0.99 4.85 6.82
N GLN A 86 0.40 6.01 7.03
CA GLN A 86 1.03 7.19 7.63
C GLN A 86 1.67 6.89 8.99
N PHE A 87 0.99 6.14 9.85
CA PHE A 87 1.47 5.79 11.20
C PHE A 87 2.12 4.42 11.27
N HIS A 88 2.70 3.92 10.17
CA HIS A 88 3.50 2.70 10.03
C HIS A 88 2.77 1.41 10.45
N GLN A 89 1.96 1.44 11.50
CA GLN A 89 1.20 0.31 12.08
C GLN A 89 2.10 -0.91 12.35
N LEU A 90 3.31 -0.67 12.87
CA LEU A 90 4.19 -1.73 13.33
C LEU A 90 3.71 -2.24 14.68
N LEU A 91 3.82 -3.54 14.89
CA LEU A 91 3.52 -4.18 16.18
C LEU A 91 4.67 -3.88 17.15
N PRO A 92 4.42 -3.16 18.25
CA PRO A 92 5.48 -2.64 19.12
C PRO A 92 6.21 -3.72 19.90
N GLU A 93 5.61 -4.89 20.11
CA GLU A 93 6.20 -6.03 20.81
C GLU A 93 7.24 -6.77 19.95
N PHE A 94 7.15 -6.66 18.64
CA PHE A 94 7.97 -7.37 17.67
C PHE A 94 9.11 -6.49 17.15
N THR A 95 10.24 -7.10 16.84
CA THR A 95 11.37 -6.46 16.16
C THR A 95 11.00 -6.05 14.72
N ALA A 96 11.85 -5.27 14.07
CA ALA A 96 11.71 -4.94 12.64
C ALA A 96 11.65 -6.21 11.79
N LEU A 97 12.54 -7.17 12.04
CA LEU A 97 12.58 -8.46 11.36
C LEU A 97 11.25 -9.21 11.51
N GLU A 98 10.75 -9.34 12.74
CA GLU A 98 9.52 -10.07 13.02
C GLU A 98 8.29 -9.37 12.39
N ASN A 99 8.22 -8.04 12.44
CA ASN A 99 7.17 -7.27 11.76
C ASN A 99 7.13 -7.58 10.26
N VAL A 100 8.28 -7.67 9.60
CA VAL A 100 8.39 -8.01 8.18
C VAL A 100 8.02 -9.46 7.91
N MET A 101 8.35 -10.38 8.80
CA MET A 101 8.06 -11.82 8.66
C MET A 101 6.57 -12.17 8.74
N ILE A 102 5.78 -11.41 9.52
CA ILE A 102 4.38 -11.74 9.84
C ILE A 102 3.54 -12.07 8.60
N PRO A 103 3.48 -11.24 7.53
CA PRO A 103 2.64 -11.58 6.38
C PRO A 103 3.09 -12.85 5.65
N ALA A 104 4.39 -13.14 5.63
CA ALA A 104 4.92 -14.36 5.01
C ALA A 104 4.52 -15.61 5.82
N LEU A 105 4.56 -15.53 7.15
CA LEU A 105 4.12 -16.61 8.03
C LEU A 105 2.60 -16.86 7.92
N ILE A 106 1.79 -15.79 7.86
CA ILE A 106 0.34 -15.87 7.61
C ILE A 106 0.08 -16.53 6.25
N GLY A 107 0.92 -16.24 5.23
CA GLY A 107 0.85 -16.84 3.90
C GLY A 107 1.28 -18.31 3.86
N GLY A 108 1.70 -18.90 4.99
CA GLY A 108 2.11 -20.31 5.11
C GLY A 108 3.59 -20.56 4.77
N MET A 109 4.43 -19.51 4.66
CA MET A 109 5.88 -19.67 4.51
C MET A 109 6.50 -20.24 5.79
N SER A 110 7.47 -21.14 5.67
CA SER A 110 8.20 -21.63 6.86
C SER A 110 8.98 -20.50 7.52
N SER A 111 9.13 -20.57 8.85
CA SER A 111 9.84 -19.54 9.64
C SER A 111 11.25 -19.26 9.11
N GLU A 112 11.99 -20.32 8.73
CA GLU A 112 13.34 -20.20 8.18
C GLU A 112 13.35 -19.40 6.87
N LYS A 113 12.43 -19.72 5.92
CA LYS A 113 12.31 -19.01 4.65
C LYS A 113 11.85 -17.56 4.85
N ALA A 114 10.86 -17.35 5.73
CA ALA A 114 10.37 -16.02 6.07
C ALA A 114 11.48 -15.15 6.69
N MET A 115 12.27 -15.70 7.60
CA MET A 115 13.40 -15.01 8.22
C MET A 115 14.47 -14.63 7.19
N LYS A 116 14.85 -15.57 6.31
CA LYS A 116 15.82 -15.31 5.24
C LYS A 116 15.34 -14.17 4.35
N LYS A 117 14.12 -14.28 3.82
CA LYS A 117 13.54 -13.27 2.92
C LYS A 117 13.39 -11.91 3.61
N ALA A 118 12.96 -11.88 4.87
CA ALA A 118 12.83 -10.64 5.63
C ALA A 118 14.18 -9.94 5.85
N LYS A 119 15.26 -10.71 6.16
CA LYS A 119 16.62 -10.16 6.25
C LYS A 119 17.10 -9.57 4.93
N GLU A 120 16.88 -10.28 3.83
CA GLU A 120 17.23 -9.81 2.47
C GLU A 120 16.46 -8.53 2.13
N THR A 121 15.14 -8.47 2.43
CA THR A 121 14.31 -7.28 2.19
C THR A 121 14.75 -6.10 3.04
N LEU A 122 15.02 -6.31 4.34
CA LEU A 122 15.53 -5.26 5.22
C LEU A 122 16.90 -4.74 4.77
N ALA A 123 17.80 -5.63 4.37
CA ALA A 123 19.12 -5.25 3.85
C ALA A 123 19.00 -4.44 2.56
N PHE A 124 18.12 -4.83 1.65
CA PHE A 124 17.82 -4.08 0.40
C PHE A 124 17.34 -2.66 0.70
N LEU A 125 16.58 -2.46 1.79
CA LEU A 125 16.08 -1.15 2.23
C LEU A 125 17.03 -0.41 3.19
N GLY A 126 18.28 -0.87 3.33
CA GLY A 126 19.29 -0.23 4.18
C GLY A 126 19.07 -0.40 5.69
N LEU A 127 18.32 -1.44 6.10
CA LEU A 127 17.94 -1.70 7.49
C LEU A 127 18.56 -2.99 8.08
N ALA A 128 19.64 -3.52 7.48
CA ALA A 128 20.27 -4.76 7.97
C ALA A 128 20.61 -4.68 9.47
N GLU A 129 21.24 -3.59 9.91
CA GLU A 129 21.67 -3.36 11.31
C GLU A 129 20.49 -3.04 12.24
N ARG A 130 19.30 -2.81 11.70
CA ARG A 130 18.07 -2.49 12.45
C ARG A 130 17.13 -3.69 12.62
N ALA A 131 17.48 -4.84 12.05
CA ALA A 131 16.63 -6.03 12.04
C ALA A 131 16.15 -6.47 13.43
N SER A 132 17.01 -6.37 14.45
CA SER A 132 16.71 -6.74 15.85
C SER A 132 16.07 -5.63 16.70
N HIS A 133 15.95 -4.40 16.17
CA HIS A 133 15.40 -3.28 16.92
C HIS A 133 13.87 -3.34 16.94
N LYS A 134 13.27 -2.92 18.05
CA LYS A 134 11.83 -2.72 18.19
C LYS A 134 11.41 -1.35 17.64
N PRO A 135 10.15 -1.15 17.27
CA PRO A 135 9.68 0.13 16.75
C PRO A 135 10.04 1.34 17.61
N ALA A 136 10.04 1.21 18.94
CA ALA A 136 10.42 2.32 19.83
C ALA A 136 11.88 2.77 19.68
N GLU A 137 12.74 1.91 19.15
CA GLU A 137 14.18 2.14 18.97
C GLU A 137 14.54 2.65 17.56
N LEU A 138 13.51 2.81 16.68
CA LEU A 138 13.66 3.24 15.30
C LEU A 138 13.22 4.69 15.11
N SER A 139 13.92 5.41 14.23
CA SER A 139 13.47 6.73 13.74
C SER A 139 12.17 6.61 12.91
N GLY A 140 11.49 7.72 12.65
CA GLY A 140 10.29 7.76 11.82
C GLY A 140 10.53 7.18 10.41
N GLY A 141 11.63 7.59 9.76
CA GLY A 141 12.00 7.08 8.44
C GLY A 141 12.37 5.59 8.44
N GLU A 142 13.06 5.10 9.49
CA GLU A 142 13.34 3.66 9.64
C GLU A 142 12.06 2.85 9.84
N LYS A 143 11.12 3.32 10.68
CA LYS A 143 9.80 2.70 10.86
C LYS A 143 9.05 2.58 9.53
N GLN A 144 9.07 3.65 8.73
CA GLN A 144 8.39 3.68 7.44
C GLN A 144 9.03 2.69 6.46
N ARG A 145 10.37 2.62 6.40
CA ARG A 145 11.07 1.62 5.58
C ARG A 145 10.79 0.18 6.06
N VAL A 146 10.64 -0.07 7.36
CA VAL A 146 10.17 -1.38 7.88
C VAL A 146 8.75 -1.69 7.42
N ALA A 147 7.84 -0.69 7.42
CA ALA A 147 6.48 -0.87 6.90
C ALA A 147 6.46 -1.18 5.40
N VAL A 148 7.34 -0.54 4.61
CA VAL A 148 7.54 -0.87 3.20
C VAL A 148 8.10 -2.29 3.03
N ALA A 149 9.10 -2.69 3.82
CA ALA A 149 9.64 -4.05 3.81
C ALA A 149 8.55 -5.11 4.09
N ARG A 150 7.70 -4.83 5.09
CA ARG A 150 6.55 -5.68 5.43
C ARG A 150 5.55 -5.80 4.28
N ALA A 151 5.29 -4.69 3.58
CA ALA A 151 4.39 -4.69 2.42
C ALA A 151 4.96 -5.51 1.26
N LEU A 152 6.29 -5.54 1.08
CA LEU A 152 6.98 -6.22 -0.02
C LEU A 152 7.17 -7.72 0.19
N ILE A 153 7.12 -8.25 1.41
CA ILE A 153 7.61 -9.59 1.76
C ILE A 153 6.99 -10.73 0.96
N ASN A 154 5.76 -10.58 0.50
CA ASN A 154 5.06 -11.59 -0.31
C ASN A 154 5.11 -11.32 -1.82
N ASP A 155 5.97 -10.42 -2.31
CA ASP A 155 6.07 -9.97 -3.70
C ASP A 155 4.70 -9.57 -4.28
N PRO A 156 4.00 -8.59 -3.67
CA PRO A 156 2.64 -8.26 -4.03
C PRO A 156 2.55 -7.67 -5.44
N ALA A 157 1.39 -7.84 -6.07
CA ALA A 157 1.11 -7.22 -7.37
C ALA A 157 1.04 -5.69 -7.29
N VAL A 158 0.61 -5.18 -6.14
CA VAL A 158 0.44 -3.75 -5.88
C VAL A 158 0.67 -3.42 -4.40
N ILE A 159 1.22 -2.24 -4.16
CA ILE A 159 1.31 -1.63 -2.83
C ILE A 159 0.40 -0.40 -2.81
N PHE A 160 -0.57 -0.41 -1.90
CA PHE A 160 -1.40 0.75 -1.58
C PHE A 160 -0.77 1.52 -0.43
N ALA A 161 -0.59 2.83 -0.61
CA ALA A 161 -0.01 3.71 0.38
C ALA A 161 -0.98 4.87 0.70
N ASP A 162 -1.35 4.99 1.98
CA ASP A 162 -2.22 6.08 2.46
C ASP A 162 -1.39 7.09 3.25
N GLU A 163 -1.13 8.26 2.66
CA GLU A 163 -0.31 9.35 3.21
C GLU A 163 1.04 8.87 3.78
N PRO A 164 1.83 8.09 3.01
CA PRO A 164 2.97 7.34 3.57
C PRO A 164 4.10 8.21 4.12
N SER A 165 4.18 9.47 3.71
CA SER A 165 5.20 10.43 4.14
C SER A 165 4.67 11.52 5.10
N GLY A 166 3.37 11.48 5.44
CA GLY A 166 2.71 12.57 6.18
C GLY A 166 3.21 12.79 7.61
N SER A 167 3.90 11.81 8.21
CA SER A 167 4.48 11.93 9.57
C SER A 167 6.00 12.12 9.58
N LEU A 168 6.63 12.26 8.40
CA LEU A 168 8.08 12.34 8.25
C LEU A 168 8.57 13.79 8.12
N ASP A 169 9.80 14.04 8.57
CA ASP A 169 10.51 15.26 8.22
C ASP A 169 10.89 15.29 6.73
N SER A 170 11.28 16.46 6.22
CA SER A 170 11.53 16.69 4.80
C SER A 170 12.55 15.73 4.21
N LYS A 171 13.65 15.43 4.92
CA LYS A 171 14.69 14.54 4.44
C LYS A 171 14.19 13.09 4.31
N ASN A 172 13.60 12.55 5.38
CA ASN A 172 13.04 11.19 5.38
C ASN A 172 11.91 11.03 4.38
N LYS A 173 11.14 12.10 4.13
CA LYS A 173 10.10 12.15 3.12
C LYS A 173 10.67 12.00 1.70
N GLU A 174 11.68 12.78 1.34
CA GLU A 174 12.35 12.68 0.03
C GLU A 174 12.99 11.30 -0.18
N GLU A 175 13.66 10.76 0.84
CA GLU A 175 14.24 9.41 0.80
C GLU A 175 13.15 8.33 0.59
N LEU A 176 11.97 8.47 1.22
CA LEU A 176 10.87 7.54 1.01
C LEU A 176 10.28 7.64 -0.40
N HIS A 177 10.12 8.87 -0.92
CA HIS A 177 9.64 9.07 -2.29
C HIS A 177 10.59 8.43 -3.30
N GLN A 178 11.90 8.67 -3.18
CA GLN A 178 12.90 8.05 -4.04
C GLN A 178 12.85 6.51 -3.94
N LEU A 179 12.63 5.97 -2.75
CA LEU A 179 12.51 4.54 -2.53
C LEU A 179 11.36 3.92 -3.34
N PHE A 180 10.20 4.57 -3.46
CA PHE A 180 9.09 4.05 -4.27
C PHE A 180 9.48 3.95 -5.76
N PHE A 181 10.17 4.94 -6.30
CA PHE A 181 10.66 4.90 -7.68
C PHE A 181 11.75 3.85 -7.87
N ASP A 182 12.69 3.73 -6.93
CA ASP A 182 13.71 2.69 -6.95
C ASP A 182 13.09 1.27 -6.95
N LEU A 183 12.03 1.05 -6.17
CA LEU A 183 11.31 -0.21 -6.12
C LEU A 183 10.55 -0.49 -7.43
N ARG A 184 9.94 0.53 -8.04
CA ARG A 184 9.35 0.42 -9.37
C ARG A 184 10.40 0.02 -10.38
N ASP A 185 11.52 0.73 -10.44
CA ASP A 185 12.55 0.56 -11.48
C ASP A 185 13.29 -0.77 -11.35
N LYS A 186 13.60 -1.20 -10.11
CA LYS A 186 14.37 -2.43 -9.84
C LYS A 186 13.52 -3.69 -9.80
N LEU A 187 12.27 -3.58 -9.32
CA LEU A 187 11.40 -4.74 -9.06
C LEU A 187 10.14 -4.76 -9.95
N GLY A 188 9.87 -3.71 -10.71
CA GLY A 188 8.62 -3.56 -11.47
C GLY A 188 7.40 -3.42 -10.55
N GLN A 189 7.60 -2.90 -9.32
CA GLN A 189 6.54 -2.80 -8.32
C GLN A 189 5.53 -1.72 -8.68
N THR A 190 4.24 -2.04 -8.58
CA THR A 190 3.15 -1.08 -8.77
C THR A 190 2.81 -0.40 -7.45
N PHE A 191 2.64 0.92 -7.48
CA PHE A 191 2.20 1.70 -6.32
C PHE A 191 0.95 2.53 -6.62
N VAL A 192 0.05 2.59 -5.66
CA VAL A 192 -1.08 3.54 -5.62
C VAL A 192 -0.98 4.32 -4.34
N ILE A 193 -0.70 5.61 -4.45
CA ILE A 193 -0.36 6.46 -3.32
C ILE A 193 -1.42 7.54 -3.15
N VAL A 194 -2.20 7.49 -2.08
CA VAL A 194 -3.04 8.62 -1.67
C VAL A 194 -2.15 9.63 -0.96
N THR A 195 -2.16 10.87 -1.44
CA THR A 195 -1.35 11.93 -0.84
C THR A 195 -1.94 13.31 -1.08
N HIS A 196 -1.60 14.25 -0.19
CA HIS A 196 -1.78 15.69 -0.38
C HIS A 196 -0.47 16.40 -0.75
N ASP A 197 0.61 15.63 -0.91
CA ASP A 197 1.93 16.12 -1.30
C ASP A 197 2.01 16.35 -2.80
N GLU A 198 1.96 17.62 -3.22
CA GLU A 198 2.07 17.99 -4.60
C GLU A 198 3.44 17.64 -5.22
N GLY A 199 4.51 17.68 -4.42
CA GLY A 199 5.86 17.31 -4.87
C GLY A 199 5.94 15.84 -5.25
N LEU A 200 5.37 14.95 -4.43
CA LEU A 200 5.28 13.53 -4.77
C LEU A 200 4.38 13.32 -5.99
N ALA A 201 3.23 13.98 -6.03
CA ALA A 201 2.27 13.81 -7.12
C ALA A 201 2.88 14.17 -8.50
N GLN A 202 3.73 15.20 -8.56
CA GLN A 202 4.42 15.61 -9.79
C GLN A 202 5.49 14.60 -10.26
N LEU A 203 6.01 13.77 -9.35
CA LEU A 203 7.03 12.76 -9.67
C LEU A 203 6.43 11.42 -10.10
N THR A 204 5.15 11.16 -9.82
CA THR A 204 4.49 9.91 -10.19
C THR A 204 4.23 9.82 -11.69
N ASP A 205 4.11 8.60 -12.22
CA ASP A 205 3.86 8.37 -13.65
C ASP A 205 2.51 8.95 -14.08
N ARG A 206 1.53 8.98 -13.14
CA ARG A 206 0.22 9.56 -13.36
C ARG A 206 -0.42 10.04 -12.05
N THR A 207 -1.02 11.21 -12.11
CA THR A 207 -1.80 11.78 -11.00
C THR A 207 -3.29 11.70 -11.31
N ILE A 208 -4.05 11.15 -10.36
CA ILE A 208 -5.51 11.04 -10.42
C ILE A 208 -6.08 12.07 -9.47
N HIS A 209 -6.88 12.98 -10.00
CA HIS A 209 -7.55 14.00 -9.22
C HIS A 209 -8.94 13.53 -8.81
N MET A 210 -9.25 13.58 -7.51
CA MET A 210 -10.57 13.27 -6.98
C MET A 210 -11.22 14.49 -6.36
N VAL A 211 -12.47 14.75 -6.75
CA VAL A 211 -13.32 15.80 -6.19
C VAL A 211 -14.72 15.23 -5.97
N ASP A 212 -15.29 15.41 -4.77
CA ASP A 212 -16.65 15.00 -4.42
C ASP A 212 -17.03 13.58 -4.86
N GLY A 213 -16.13 12.64 -4.67
CA GLY A 213 -16.35 11.22 -4.95
C GLY A 213 -16.25 10.84 -6.44
N ARG A 214 -15.68 11.69 -7.29
CA ARG A 214 -15.45 11.45 -8.72
C ARG A 214 -14.00 11.69 -9.10
N ILE A 215 -13.55 11.05 -10.17
CA ILE A 215 -12.30 11.38 -10.87
C ILE A 215 -12.59 12.52 -11.87
N VAL A 216 -11.71 13.53 -11.88
CA VAL A 216 -11.82 14.74 -12.71
C VAL A 216 -10.57 14.95 -13.54
#